data_063a8630c7ae0f2d6eca15adb5a4e2f6
#
_entry.id   063a8630c7ae0f2d6eca15adb5a4e2f6
#
_cell.length_a   1.000
_cell.length_b   1.000
_cell.length_c   1.000
_cell.angle_alpha   90.00
_cell.angle_beta   90.00
_cell.angle_gamma   90.00
#
_symmetry.space_group_name_H-M   'P 1'
#
loop_
_entity.id
_entity.type
_entity.pdbx_description
1 polymer ?
#
loop_
_entity_poly.entity_id
_entity_poly.type
_entity_poly.pdbx_seq_one_letter_code
_entity_poly.pdbx_strand_id
1 'polypeptide(L)'
;MNSPPSSAPRAESWGRGLLICLLLAAACLNGNAAQLTETRVTEVAKEVKLGPAQAAQRRAGVGESVREGDAINTGAAGRSELTFADQTIVRLGAKTIVSFSDGTRTMELGEGAMLFQIPKGAREARIKTGAIAVSSTGATGIIERHANFYIKCLVLEGTVRCYLTNRVGESLLVQSGQILITKPDVIALPEPAHFDIARVMKTCVLIRDFPPLLSQRLIESEEQKQSKLMAQGTYIPSNLVIFGRGTLVTLVNSTPAPSQKPQTNTGH
;
A
#
# COMPACT_ATOMS: atom_id res chain seq x y z
N MET A 1 53.86 23.72 -75.38
CA MET A 1 54.26 23.31 -74.04
C MET A 1 53.05 23.48 -73.11
N ASN A 2 52.41 22.37 -72.89
CA ASN A 2 51.09 22.35 -72.21
C ASN A 2 51.28 22.01 -70.73
N SER A 3 50.74 22.83 -69.86
CA SER A 3 50.62 22.54 -68.43
C SER A 3 49.16 22.03 -68.16
N PRO A 4 48.97 20.98 -67.38
CA PRO A 4 47.66 20.47 -67.07
C PRO A 4 47.01 21.19 -65.87
N PRO A 5 45.67 21.19 -65.76
CA PRO A 5 44.96 21.86 -64.66
C PRO A 5 44.90 20.97 -63.40
N SER A 6 45.12 21.61 -62.29
CA SER A 6 44.97 21.08 -60.93
C SER A 6 43.47 20.90 -60.61
N SER A 7 43.05 19.66 -60.31
CA SER A 7 41.73 19.36 -59.76
C SER A 7 41.82 19.24 -58.23
N ALA A 8 41.19 20.18 -57.52
CA ALA A 8 40.97 20.11 -56.08
C ALA A 8 39.81 19.14 -55.73
N PRO A 9 39.92 18.34 -54.68
CA PRO A 9 38.84 17.45 -54.27
C PRO A 9 37.76 18.23 -53.51
N ARG A 10 36.49 17.98 -53.88
CA ARG A 10 35.30 18.41 -53.15
C ARG A 10 35.22 17.68 -51.81
N ALA A 11 35.48 18.37 -50.72
CA ALA A 11 35.15 17.95 -49.39
C ALA A 11 33.94 18.73 -48.91
N GLU A 12 32.73 18.23 -49.15
CA GLU A 12 31.51 18.74 -48.48
C GLU A 12 30.30 17.86 -48.79
N SER A 13 30.05 16.82 -47.97
CA SER A 13 28.71 16.24 -47.79
C SER A 13 28.60 15.28 -46.60
N TRP A 14 29.68 14.92 -45.94
CA TRP A 14 29.64 13.90 -44.86
C TRP A 14 29.25 14.48 -43.49
N GLY A 15 29.46 15.77 -43.26
CA GLY A 15 29.15 16.44 -41.97
C GLY A 15 27.66 16.60 -41.70
N ARG A 16 26.83 16.76 -42.75
CA ARG A 16 25.39 16.98 -42.58
C ARG A 16 24.62 15.71 -42.24
N GLY A 17 25.05 14.56 -42.75
CA GLY A 17 24.43 13.26 -42.42
C GLY A 17 24.66 12.83 -40.97
N LEU A 18 25.88 13.09 -40.43
CA LEU A 18 26.23 12.73 -39.07
C LEU A 18 25.50 13.58 -38.02
N LEU A 19 25.26 14.86 -38.30
CA LEU A 19 24.54 15.76 -37.40
C LEU A 19 23.04 15.41 -37.30
N ILE A 20 22.41 14.99 -38.40
CA ILE A 20 21.02 14.59 -38.45
C ILE A 20 20.79 13.26 -37.72
N CYS A 21 21.72 12.29 -37.83
CA CYS A 21 21.67 11.04 -37.09
C CYS A 21 21.86 11.23 -35.58
N LEU A 22 22.69 12.18 -35.14
CA LEU A 22 22.88 12.50 -33.73
C LEU A 22 21.65 13.17 -33.11
N LEU A 23 20.94 14.03 -33.85
CA LEU A 23 19.71 14.69 -33.41
C LEU A 23 18.52 13.70 -33.34
N LEU A 24 18.44 12.72 -34.22
CA LEU A 24 17.43 11.67 -34.17
C LEU A 24 17.67 10.65 -33.04
N ALA A 25 18.92 10.34 -32.71
CA ALA A 25 19.27 9.47 -31.58
C ALA A 25 18.94 10.13 -30.21
N ALA A 26 19.07 11.46 -30.10
CA ALA A 26 18.74 12.19 -28.88
C ALA A 26 17.21 12.26 -28.61
N ALA A 27 16.37 12.19 -29.65
CA ALA A 27 14.92 12.20 -29.51
C ALA A 27 14.35 10.85 -28.98
N CYS A 28 15.06 9.74 -29.16
CA CYS A 28 14.63 8.43 -28.68
C CYS A 28 14.92 8.17 -27.19
N LEU A 29 15.77 8.98 -26.53
CA LEU A 29 16.12 8.76 -25.13
C LEU A 29 15.18 9.41 -24.12
N ASN A 30 14.24 10.25 -24.56
CA ASN A 30 13.34 10.95 -23.66
C ASN A 30 11.97 10.26 -23.45
N GLY A 31 11.75 9.09 -24.07
CA GLY A 31 10.44 8.42 -24.07
C GLY A 31 10.11 7.54 -22.86
N ASN A 32 11.09 7.14 -22.05
CA ASN A 32 10.84 6.06 -21.07
C ASN A 32 10.91 6.44 -19.59
N ALA A 33 11.32 7.66 -19.24
CA ALA A 33 11.40 8.04 -17.84
C ALA A 33 10.04 8.38 -17.21
N ALA A 34 9.05 8.78 -18.00
CA ALA A 34 7.73 9.19 -17.53
C ALA A 34 6.78 8.03 -17.22
N GLN A 35 7.03 6.82 -17.76
CA GLN A 35 6.14 5.66 -17.59
C GLN A 35 6.32 4.91 -16.26
N LEU A 36 7.43 5.09 -15.54
CA LEU A 36 7.75 4.33 -14.32
C LEU A 36 7.08 4.86 -13.04
N THR A 37 6.39 5.98 -13.11
CA THR A 37 5.74 6.61 -11.93
C THR A 37 4.22 6.78 -12.09
N GLU A 38 3.64 6.27 -13.16
CA GLU A 38 2.22 6.48 -13.43
C GLU A 38 1.34 5.59 -12.55
N THR A 39 0.44 6.24 -11.82
CA THR A 39 -0.64 5.58 -11.06
C THR A 39 -1.95 5.88 -11.77
N ARG A 40 -2.75 4.85 -12.05
CA ARG A 40 -4.03 4.98 -12.74
C ARG A 40 -5.17 4.40 -11.91
N VAL A 41 -6.32 5.03 -12.03
CA VAL A 41 -7.59 4.48 -11.56
C VAL A 41 -7.98 3.32 -12.49
N THR A 42 -8.03 2.11 -11.97
CA THR A 42 -8.37 0.90 -12.75
C THR A 42 -9.81 0.44 -12.53
N GLU A 43 -10.40 0.79 -11.38
CA GLU A 43 -11.81 0.52 -11.11
C GLU A 43 -12.47 1.66 -10.34
N VAL A 44 -13.73 1.97 -10.68
CA VAL A 44 -14.57 2.93 -9.99
C VAL A 44 -15.96 2.35 -9.83
N ALA A 45 -16.44 2.25 -8.62
CA ALA A 45 -17.81 1.85 -8.30
C ALA A 45 -18.51 2.96 -7.50
N LYS A 46 -19.68 3.37 -7.96
CA LYS A 46 -20.52 4.41 -7.34
C LYS A 46 -19.83 5.77 -7.28
N GLU A 47 -19.88 6.46 -6.13
CA GLU A 47 -19.35 7.80 -5.96
C GLU A 47 -17.87 7.76 -5.57
N VAL A 48 -17.03 8.19 -6.50
CA VAL A 48 -15.59 8.39 -6.29
C VAL A 48 -15.21 9.74 -6.88
N LYS A 49 -14.45 10.52 -6.11
CA LYS A 49 -13.93 11.82 -6.53
C LYS A 49 -12.41 11.81 -6.54
N LEU A 50 -11.83 12.44 -7.54
CA LEU A 50 -10.38 12.60 -7.73
C LEU A 50 -10.06 14.05 -8.05
N GLY A 51 -8.97 14.53 -7.55
CA GLY A 51 -8.39 15.85 -7.85
C GLY A 51 -7.45 16.32 -6.76
N PRO A 52 -6.93 17.56 -6.88
CA PRO A 52 -6.01 18.09 -5.89
C PRO A 52 -6.59 18.06 -4.47
N ALA A 53 -5.79 17.64 -3.49
CA ALA A 53 -6.24 17.47 -2.10
C ALA A 53 -6.79 18.77 -1.47
N GLN A 54 -6.29 19.92 -1.92
CA GLN A 54 -6.62 21.26 -1.40
C GLN A 54 -7.64 22.01 -2.26
N ALA A 55 -8.28 21.36 -3.26
CA ALA A 55 -9.20 22.01 -4.17
C ALA A 55 -10.47 21.17 -4.39
N ALA A 56 -11.42 21.72 -5.16
CA ALA A 56 -12.62 21.00 -5.54
C ALA A 56 -12.28 19.76 -6.39
N GLN A 57 -12.72 18.60 -5.95
CA GLN A 57 -12.53 17.35 -6.65
C GLN A 57 -13.71 17.07 -7.60
N ARG A 58 -13.42 16.44 -8.72
CA ARG A 58 -14.39 15.99 -9.70
C ARG A 58 -14.63 14.49 -9.61
N ARG A 59 -15.68 13.99 -10.23
CA ARG A 59 -15.95 12.56 -10.34
C ARG A 59 -14.77 11.87 -11.04
N ALA A 60 -14.28 10.79 -10.44
CA ALA A 60 -13.21 9.99 -11.01
C ALA A 60 -13.72 9.07 -12.11
N GLY A 61 -12.91 8.87 -13.14
CA GLY A 61 -13.14 7.93 -14.23
C GLY A 61 -12.06 6.85 -14.28
N VAL A 62 -12.39 5.68 -14.81
CA VAL A 62 -11.42 4.62 -15.09
C VAL A 62 -10.43 5.11 -16.15
N GLY A 63 -9.15 4.80 -15.98
CA GLY A 63 -8.05 5.24 -16.85
C GLY A 63 -7.43 6.57 -16.46
N GLU A 64 -8.02 7.31 -15.51
CA GLU A 64 -7.46 8.59 -15.06
C GLU A 64 -6.17 8.39 -14.29
N SER A 65 -5.20 9.27 -14.56
CA SER A 65 -3.93 9.31 -13.85
C SER A 65 -4.09 10.02 -12.51
N VAL A 66 -3.54 9.42 -11.47
CA VAL A 66 -3.39 10.00 -10.14
C VAL A 66 -2.00 10.60 -10.02
N ARG A 67 -1.90 11.83 -9.58
CA ARG A 67 -0.65 12.58 -9.47
C ARG A 67 -0.30 12.88 -8.03
N GLU A 68 0.94 13.24 -7.80
CA GLU A 68 1.35 13.83 -6.54
C GLU A 68 0.51 15.08 -6.23
N GLY A 69 0.05 15.20 -4.98
CA GLY A 69 -0.84 16.27 -4.54
C GLY A 69 -2.33 16.00 -4.77
N ASP A 70 -2.69 14.92 -5.49
CA ASP A 70 -4.09 14.51 -5.62
C ASP A 70 -4.58 13.80 -4.36
N ALA A 71 -5.90 13.77 -4.23
CA ALA A 71 -6.61 12.93 -3.27
C ALA A 71 -7.80 12.23 -3.94
N ILE A 72 -8.12 11.06 -3.42
CA ILE A 72 -9.31 10.30 -3.79
C ILE A 72 -10.23 10.21 -2.58
N ASN A 73 -11.50 10.51 -2.82
CA ASN A 73 -12.58 10.42 -1.85
C ASN A 73 -13.65 9.46 -2.37
N THR A 74 -13.95 8.41 -1.60
CA THR A 74 -15.04 7.49 -1.89
C THR A 74 -16.28 7.83 -1.04
N GLY A 75 -17.44 7.84 -1.65
CA GLY A 75 -18.72 8.02 -0.97
C GLY A 75 -19.14 6.83 -0.10
N ALA A 76 -20.34 6.88 0.47
CA ALA A 76 -20.86 5.87 1.39
C ALA A 76 -20.97 4.44 0.80
N ALA A 77 -21.09 4.32 -0.52
CA ALA A 77 -21.07 3.06 -1.24
C ALA A 77 -19.97 3.05 -2.33
N GLY A 78 -19.09 4.06 -2.32
CA GLY A 78 -18.01 4.22 -3.29
C GLY A 78 -16.89 3.23 -3.06
N ARG A 79 -16.25 2.79 -4.15
CA ARG A 79 -15.05 1.96 -4.14
C ARG A 79 -14.19 2.29 -5.33
N SER A 80 -12.87 2.14 -5.19
CA SER A 80 -11.94 2.35 -6.29
C SER A 80 -10.76 1.43 -6.19
N GLU A 81 -10.20 1.05 -7.35
CA GLU A 81 -8.90 0.40 -7.44
C GLU A 81 -7.94 1.30 -8.21
N LEU A 82 -6.71 1.33 -7.74
CA LEU A 82 -5.59 2.03 -8.36
C LEU A 82 -4.51 1.01 -8.68
N THR A 83 -3.93 1.12 -9.86
CA THR A 83 -2.78 0.32 -10.27
C THR A 83 -1.61 1.23 -10.60
N PHE A 84 -0.46 0.91 -10.03
CA PHE A 84 0.81 1.60 -10.26
C PHE A 84 1.58 0.90 -11.38
N ALA A 85 2.54 1.59 -11.97
CA ALA A 85 3.37 1.05 -13.04
C ALA A 85 4.17 -0.22 -12.64
N ASP A 86 4.50 -0.36 -11.36
CA ASP A 86 5.17 -1.54 -10.80
C ASP A 86 4.19 -2.65 -10.37
N GLN A 87 2.94 -2.59 -10.81
CA GLN A 87 1.86 -3.53 -10.46
C GLN A 87 1.44 -3.49 -8.98
N THR A 88 1.86 -2.47 -8.23
CA THR A 88 1.25 -2.21 -6.92
C THR A 88 -0.22 -1.90 -7.11
N ILE A 89 -1.08 -2.55 -6.33
CA ILE A 89 -2.54 -2.34 -6.33
C ILE A 89 -2.94 -1.72 -5.01
N VAL A 90 -3.80 -0.71 -5.08
CA VAL A 90 -4.45 -0.09 -3.93
C VAL A 90 -5.95 -0.10 -4.15
N ARG A 91 -6.71 -0.66 -3.21
CA ARG A 91 -8.17 -0.66 -3.22
C ARG A 91 -8.72 0.16 -2.09
N LEU A 92 -9.65 1.03 -2.39
CA LEU A 92 -10.29 1.92 -1.43
C LEU A 92 -11.72 1.47 -1.16
N GLY A 93 -12.06 1.35 0.11
CA GLY A 93 -13.41 1.03 0.56
C GLY A 93 -14.33 2.25 0.59
N ALA A 94 -15.53 2.07 1.13
CA ALA A 94 -16.49 3.16 1.31
C ALA A 94 -15.98 4.19 2.33
N LYS A 95 -16.35 5.46 2.15
CA LYS A 95 -15.99 6.59 3.03
C LYS A 95 -14.48 6.68 3.29
N THR A 96 -13.69 6.43 2.26
CA THR A 96 -12.23 6.44 2.34
C THR A 96 -11.68 7.72 1.72
N ILE A 97 -10.72 8.34 2.42
CA ILE A 97 -9.99 9.53 1.97
C ILE A 97 -8.51 9.19 1.95
N VAL A 98 -7.91 9.26 0.77
CA VAL A 98 -6.47 9.02 0.57
C VAL A 98 -5.88 10.15 -0.25
N SER A 99 -4.79 10.75 0.23
CA SER A 99 -3.97 11.69 -0.53
C SER A 99 -2.61 11.09 -0.89
N PHE A 100 -1.97 11.64 -1.93
CA PHE A 100 -0.75 11.11 -2.53
C PHE A 100 0.37 12.13 -2.52
N SER A 101 1.57 11.69 -2.17
CA SER A 101 2.79 12.50 -2.19
C SER A 101 3.98 11.64 -2.60
N ASP A 102 5.16 12.25 -2.81
CA ASP A 102 6.40 11.57 -3.18
C ASP A 102 6.22 10.66 -4.42
N GLY A 103 5.76 11.26 -5.51
CA GLY A 103 5.48 10.56 -6.75
C GLY A 103 4.43 9.46 -6.60
N THR A 104 3.42 9.66 -5.74
CA THR A 104 2.35 8.73 -5.35
C THR A 104 2.79 7.52 -4.51
N ARG A 105 4.07 7.38 -4.16
CA ARG A 105 4.57 6.25 -3.32
C ARG A 105 4.32 6.45 -1.83
N THR A 106 4.07 7.67 -1.40
CA THR A 106 3.58 7.97 -0.05
C THR A 106 2.10 8.31 -0.13
N MET A 107 1.30 7.51 0.56
CA MET A 107 -0.15 7.66 0.67
C MET A 107 -0.50 8.07 2.10
N GLU A 108 -1.42 8.98 2.27
CA GLU A 108 -1.96 9.33 3.59
C GLU A 108 -3.43 8.93 3.67
N LEU A 109 -3.71 7.94 4.51
CA LEU A 109 -5.07 7.49 4.80
C LEU A 109 -5.65 8.38 5.91
N GLY A 110 -6.52 9.30 5.53
CA GLY A 110 -7.22 10.20 6.44
C GLY A 110 -8.37 9.52 7.18
N GLU A 111 -9.13 8.68 6.50
CA GLU A 111 -10.31 7.96 7.02
C GLU A 111 -10.61 6.76 6.12
N GLY A 112 -11.27 5.74 6.64
CA GLY A 112 -11.79 4.60 5.89
C GLY A 112 -10.86 3.40 5.86
N ALA A 113 -10.95 2.61 4.79
CA ALA A 113 -10.22 1.35 4.64
C ALA A 113 -9.53 1.24 3.29
N MET A 114 -8.28 0.80 3.31
CA MET A 114 -7.45 0.59 2.14
C MET A 114 -6.79 -0.78 2.19
N LEU A 115 -6.94 -1.56 1.10
CA LEU A 115 -6.10 -2.71 0.84
C LEU A 115 -4.93 -2.26 -0.04
N PHE A 116 -3.73 -2.73 0.28
CA PHE A 116 -2.55 -2.57 -0.55
C PHE A 116 -1.97 -3.93 -0.91
N GLN A 117 -1.53 -4.08 -2.15
CA GLN A 117 -0.73 -5.20 -2.63
C GLN A 117 0.51 -4.63 -3.28
N ILE A 118 1.67 -4.89 -2.70
CA ILE A 118 2.98 -4.45 -3.18
C ILE A 118 3.73 -5.68 -3.65
N PRO A 119 4.04 -5.83 -4.96
CA PRO A 119 4.80 -6.96 -5.46
C PRO A 119 6.21 -7.01 -4.85
N LYS A 120 6.77 -8.21 -4.69
CA LYS A 120 8.16 -8.37 -4.26
C LYS A 120 9.12 -7.68 -5.23
N GLY A 121 10.03 -6.89 -4.70
CA GLY A 121 10.99 -6.12 -5.50
C GLY A 121 10.45 -4.82 -6.08
N ALA A 122 9.19 -4.47 -5.83
CA ALA A 122 8.66 -3.15 -6.13
C ALA A 122 9.35 -2.07 -5.28
N ARG A 123 9.24 -0.82 -5.71
CA ARG A 123 9.69 0.31 -4.89
C ARG A 123 8.93 0.34 -3.56
N GLU A 124 9.60 0.76 -2.49
CA GLU A 124 8.95 0.94 -1.19
C GLU A 124 7.70 1.82 -1.33
N ALA A 125 6.58 1.33 -0.83
CA ALA A 125 5.37 2.12 -0.64
C ALA A 125 5.22 2.43 0.84
N ARG A 126 4.79 3.66 1.13
CA ARG A 126 4.60 4.16 2.48
C ARG A 126 3.18 4.65 2.68
N ILE A 127 2.52 4.16 3.71
CA ILE A 127 1.16 4.56 4.06
C ILE A 127 1.20 5.21 5.43
N LYS A 128 0.86 6.49 5.50
CA LYS A 128 0.75 7.25 6.75
C LYS A 128 -0.70 7.29 7.19
N THR A 129 -0.94 7.17 8.50
CA THR A 129 -2.28 7.31 9.06
C THR A 129 -2.21 7.60 10.57
N GLY A 130 -2.73 8.76 11.00
CA GLY A 130 -2.57 9.21 12.38
C GLY A 130 -1.10 9.29 12.80
N ALA A 131 -0.78 8.73 13.97
CA ALA A 131 0.57 8.70 14.51
C ALA A 131 1.46 7.58 13.95
N ILE A 132 0.92 6.68 13.11
CA ILE A 132 1.69 5.57 12.54
C ILE A 132 1.91 5.71 11.05
N ALA A 133 2.98 5.06 10.57
CA ALA A 133 3.18 4.79 9.17
C ALA A 133 3.55 3.32 8.97
N VAL A 134 3.19 2.81 7.80
CA VAL A 134 3.46 1.44 7.36
C VAL A 134 4.28 1.51 6.09
N SER A 135 5.35 0.74 5.99
CA SER A 135 6.13 0.62 4.76
C SER A 135 6.39 -0.83 4.39
N SER A 136 6.48 -1.11 3.08
CA SER A 136 6.82 -2.43 2.55
C SER A 136 7.39 -2.33 1.13
N THR A 137 8.16 -3.35 0.77
CA THR A 137 8.68 -3.63 -0.58
C THR A 137 8.16 -4.96 -1.15
N GLY A 138 7.18 -5.57 -0.48
CA GLY A 138 6.61 -6.86 -0.90
C GLY A 138 5.68 -7.43 0.16
N ALA A 139 4.41 -7.03 0.15
CA ALA A 139 3.38 -7.54 1.03
C ALA A 139 1.98 -7.19 0.54
N THR A 140 1.00 -7.94 0.99
CA THR A 140 -0.42 -7.63 0.86
C THR A 140 -1.05 -7.48 2.23
N GLY A 141 -1.73 -6.37 2.45
CA GLY A 141 -2.36 -6.07 3.72
C GLY A 141 -3.53 -5.12 3.60
N ILE A 142 -4.18 -4.88 4.71
CA ILE A 142 -5.30 -3.93 4.81
C ILE A 142 -5.01 -3.00 5.98
N ILE A 143 -5.19 -1.71 5.74
CA ILE A 143 -5.13 -0.69 6.77
C ILE A 143 -6.49 0.01 6.84
N GLU A 144 -6.99 0.18 8.04
CA GLU A 144 -8.27 0.83 8.32
C GLU A 144 -8.07 1.89 9.39
N ARG A 145 -8.56 3.08 9.13
CA ARG A 145 -8.60 4.17 10.09
C ARG A 145 -10.02 4.59 10.38
N HIS A 146 -10.33 4.61 11.65
CA HIS A 146 -11.51 5.27 12.19
C HIS A 146 -11.05 6.46 13.04
N ALA A 147 -11.24 7.68 12.54
CA ALA A 147 -10.49 8.87 12.97
C ALA A 147 -10.35 9.06 14.48
N ASN A 148 -11.41 8.76 15.25
CA ASN A 148 -11.43 8.99 16.71
C ASN A 148 -11.35 7.71 17.54
N PHE A 149 -11.22 6.55 16.92
CA PHE A 149 -11.34 5.27 17.63
C PHE A 149 -10.12 4.39 17.50
N TYR A 150 -9.73 4.00 16.28
CA TYR A 150 -8.64 3.06 16.08
C TYR A 150 -7.99 3.19 14.70
N ILE A 151 -6.81 2.62 14.62
CA ILE A 151 -6.12 2.24 13.39
C ILE A 151 -5.87 0.74 13.47
N LYS A 152 -6.21 0.00 12.40
CA LYS A 152 -5.88 -1.42 12.22
C LYS A 152 -4.95 -1.56 11.03
N CYS A 153 -3.92 -2.37 11.18
CA CYS A 153 -3.07 -2.82 10.08
C CYS A 153 -2.94 -4.33 10.17
N LEU A 154 -3.45 -5.05 9.18
CA LEU A 154 -3.32 -6.51 9.10
C LEU A 154 -2.57 -6.91 7.84
N VAL A 155 -1.80 -7.99 7.92
CA VAL A 155 -0.98 -8.50 6.83
C VAL A 155 -1.47 -9.89 6.42
N LEU A 156 -1.88 -10.00 5.16
CA LEU A 156 -2.37 -11.25 4.58
C LEU A 156 -1.21 -12.13 4.09
N GLU A 157 -0.19 -11.49 3.50
CA GLU A 157 1.06 -12.15 3.07
C GLU A 157 2.23 -11.18 3.13
N GLY A 158 3.43 -11.70 3.31
CA GLY A 158 4.65 -10.90 3.43
C GLY A 158 4.83 -10.28 4.81
N THR A 159 5.51 -9.14 4.83
CA THR A 159 5.85 -8.41 6.06
C THR A 159 5.80 -6.91 5.81
N VAL A 160 5.27 -6.17 6.75
CA VAL A 160 5.30 -4.72 6.75
C VAL A 160 6.04 -4.19 7.98
N ARG A 161 6.69 -3.06 7.84
CA ARG A 161 7.26 -2.32 8.96
C ARG A 161 6.27 -1.23 9.38
N CYS A 162 5.81 -1.32 10.63
CA CYS A 162 5.03 -0.25 11.27
C CYS A 162 5.94 0.58 12.16
N TYR A 163 5.81 1.90 12.12
CA TYR A 163 6.60 2.82 12.93
C TYR A 163 5.80 4.06 13.32
N LEU A 164 6.21 4.71 14.42
CA LEU A 164 5.64 5.98 14.84
C LEU A 164 6.21 7.12 14.00
N THR A 165 5.34 8.00 13.51
CA THR A 165 5.76 9.15 12.69
C THR A 165 6.44 10.25 13.49
N ASN A 166 6.17 10.30 14.80
CA ASN A 166 6.67 11.32 15.75
C ASN A 166 7.81 10.83 16.66
N ARG A 167 8.26 9.56 16.51
CA ARG A 167 9.35 8.97 17.28
C ARG A 167 10.32 8.22 16.39
N VAL A 168 11.56 8.70 16.34
CA VAL A 168 12.62 8.03 15.57
C VAL A 168 13.05 6.76 16.30
N GLY A 169 13.17 5.65 15.55
CA GLY A 169 13.70 4.38 16.04
C GLY A 169 12.67 3.41 16.59
N GLU A 170 11.44 3.83 16.91
CA GLU A 170 10.39 2.92 17.34
C GLU A 170 9.65 2.32 16.15
N SER A 171 9.92 1.06 15.87
CA SER A 171 9.27 0.31 14.79
C SER A 171 9.16 -1.16 15.13
N LEU A 172 8.17 -1.83 14.56
CA LEU A 172 8.00 -3.28 14.63
C LEU A 172 7.64 -3.86 13.27
N LEU A 173 7.85 -5.15 13.10
CA LEU A 173 7.44 -5.90 11.92
C LEU A 173 6.10 -6.58 12.20
N VAL A 174 5.16 -6.40 11.31
CA VAL A 174 3.88 -7.12 11.30
C VAL A 174 3.95 -8.14 10.16
N GLN A 175 3.81 -9.40 10.48
CA GLN A 175 3.96 -10.52 9.55
C GLN A 175 2.60 -11.05 9.09
N SER A 176 2.61 -11.91 8.09
CA SER A 176 1.42 -12.64 7.63
C SER A 176 0.64 -13.26 8.79
N GLY A 177 -0.67 -13.08 8.81
CA GLY A 177 -1.57 -13.54 9.88
C GLY A 177 -1.55 -12.68 11.14
N GLN A 178 -0.81 -11.58 11.16
CA GLN A 178 -0.77 -10.65 12.30
C GLN A 178 -1.55 -9.36 12.01
N ILE A 179 -2.13 -8.82 13.07
CA ILE A 179 -2.87 -7.56 13.10
C ILE A 179 -2.34 -6.65 14.20
N LEU A 180 -2.00 -5.42 13.85
CA LEU A 180 -1.73 -4.33 14.77
C LEU A 180 -3.00 -3.50 14.92
N ILE A 181 -3.44 -3.27 16.16
CA ILE A 181 -4.56 -2.38 16.48
C ILE A 181 -4.09 -1.34 17.46
N THR A 182 -4.30 -0.08 17.16
CA THR A 182 -3.85 1.02 18.02
C THR A 182 -4.83 2.20 17.99
N LYS A 183 -4.64 3.13 18.91
CA LYS A 183 -5.33 4.44 18.86
C LYS A 183 -4.67 5.34 17.81
N PRO A 184 -5.42 6.32 17.25
CA PRO A 184 -4.87 7.24 16.24
C PRO A 184 -3.72 8.12 16.76
N ASP A 185 -3.65 8.36 18.07
CA ASP A 185 -2.67 9.18 18.78
C ASP A 185 -1.67 8.36 19.61
N VAL A 186 -1.48 7.10 19.24
CA VAL A 186 -0.59 6.18 19.98
C VAL A 186 0.82 6.73 20.14
N ILE A 187 1.41 6.47 21.30
CA ILE A 187 2.77 6.90 21.66
C ILE A 187 3.76 5.75 21.77
N ALA A 188 3.30 4.50 21.77
CA ALA A 188 4.09 3.27 21.75
C ALA A 188 3.32 2.21 20.98
N LEU A 189 4.02 1.46 20.10
CA LEU A 189 3.39 0.43 19.29
C LEU A 189 3.07 -0.80 20.15
N PRO A 190 1.81 -1.28 20.17
CA PRO A 190 1.47 -2.50 20.86
C PRO A 190 1.99 -3.73 20.11
N GLU A 191 2.07 -4.86 20.77
CA GLU A 191 2.38 -6.13 20.11
C GLU A 191 1.24 -6.54 19.15
N PRO A 192 1.57 -7.04 17.94
CA PRO A 192 0.58 -7.54 17.02
C PRO A 192 -0.12 -8.80 17.55
N ALA A 193 -1.43 -8.87 17.38
CA ALA A 193 -2.21 -10.06 17.66
C ALA A 193 -2.35 -10.92 16.39
N HIS A 194 -2.80 -12.16 16.55
CA HIS A 194 -3.06 -13.06 15.44
C HIS A 194 -4.51 -12.94 14.94
N PHE A 195 -4.73 -13.15 13.64
CA PHE A 195 -6.07 -13.20 13.05
C PHE A 195 -6.21 -14.37 12.06
N ASP A 196 -7.44 -14.73 11.72
CA ASP A 196 -7.76 -15.78 10.76
C ASP A 196 -7.80 -15.20 9.34
N ILE A 197 -6.80 -15.58 8.51
CA ILE A 197 -6.68 -15.13 7.11
C ILE A 197 -7.88 -15.60 6.29
N ALA A 198 -8.29 -16.87 6.42
CA ALA A 198 -9.42 -17.43 5.68
C ALA A 198 -10.72 -16.65 5.92
N ARG A 199 -10.93 -16.22 7.17
CA ARG A 199 -12.08 -15.40 7.52
C ARG A 199 -12.05 -14.03 6.84
N VAL A 200 -10.90 -13.38 6.79
CA VAL A 200 -10.74 -12.09 6.10
C VAL A 200 -10.96 -12.25 4.60
N MET A 201 -10.37 -13.27 3.98
CA MET A 201 -10.55 -13.55 2.54
C MET A 201 -12.03 -13.76 2.18
N LYS A 202 -12.80 -14.38 3.06
CA LYS A 202 -14.24 -14.64 2.86
C LYS A 202 -15.14 -13.44 3.12
N THR A 203 -14.74 -12.50 3.98
CA THR A 203 -15.65 -11.46 4.47
C THR A 203 -15.28 -10.04 4.02
N CYS A 204 -14.02 -9.78 3.66
CA CYS A 204 -13.57 -8.45 3.32
C CYS A 204 -14.06 -8.01 1.93
N VAL A 205 -14.81 -6.91 1.88
CA VAL A 205 -15.33 -6.33 0.63
C VAL A 205 -14.22 -5.82 -0.30
N LEU A 206 -13.05 -5.42 0.24
CA LEU A 206 -11.89 -5.01 -0.55
C LEU A 206 -11.22 -6.17 -1.31
N ILE A 207 -11.61 -7.41 -0.99
CA ILE A 207 -11.17 -8.62 -1.67
C ILE A 207 -12.29 -9.16 -2.55
N ARG A 208 -13.48 -9.34 -1.99
CA ARG A 208 -14.60 -10.03 -2.66
C ARG A 208 -15.24 -9.25 -3.80
N ASP A 209 -15.29 -7.94 -3.65
CA ASP A 209 -15.99 -7.06 -4.59
C ASP A 209 -15.08 -6.51 -5.69
N PHE A 210 -13.89 -7.06 -5.83
CA PHE A 210 -12.88 -6.71 -6.82
C PHE A 210 -12.33 -7.95 -7.53
N PRO A 211 -11.64 -7.81 -8.67
CA PRO A 211 -10.93 -8.91 -9.31
C PRO A 211 -9.94 -9.62 -8.37
N PRO A 212 -9.57 -10.87 -8.64
CA PRO A 212 -8.55 -11.57 -7.84
C PRO A 212 -7.26 -10.78 -7.72
N LEU A 213 -6.63 -10.83 -6.53
CA LEU A 213 -5.32 -10.22 -6.30
C LEU A 213 -4.22 -11.00 -7.01
N LEU A 214 -3.18 -10.31 -7.48
CA LEU A 214 -1.98 -10.97 -8.04
C LEU A 214 -1.27 -11.83 -6.99
N SER A 215 -1.35 -11.44 -5.71
CA SER A 215 -0.80 -12.18 -4.57
C SER A 215 -1.70 -13.29 -4.04
N GLN A 216 -2.84 -13.57 -4.66
CA GLN A 216 -3.83 -14.52 -4.12
C GLN A 216 -3.22 -15.89 -3.77
N ARG A 217 -2.38 -16.46 -4.63
CA ARG A 217 -1.70 -17.74 -4.37
C ARG A 217 -0.76 -17.68 -3.16
N LEU A 218 -0.12 -16.54 -2.94
CA LEU A 218 0.75 -16.34 -1.77
C LEU A 218 -0.11 -16.29 -0.49
N ILE A 219 -1.24 -15.59 -0.52
CA ILE A 219 -2.18 -15.53 0.59
C ILE A 219 -2.75 -16.92 0.91
N GLU A 220 -3.14 -17.69 -0.11
CA GLU A 220 -3.62 -19.07 0.05
C GLU A 220 -2.55 -19.98 0.68
N SER A 221 -1.27 -19.78 0.33
CA SER A 221 -0.16 -20.50 0.97
C SER A 221 -0.03 -20.17 2.45
N GLU A 222 -0.17 -18.88 2.82
CA GLU A 222 -0.14 -18.45 4.22
C GLU A 222 -1.37 -18.95 5.00
N GLU A 223 -2.56 -18.95 4.38
CA GLU A 223 -3.78 -19.54 4.94
C GLU A 223 -3.60 -21.02 5.26
N GLN A 224 -2.99 -21.80 4.35
CA GLN A 224 -2.71 -23.22 4.56
C GLN A 224 -1.71 -23.46 5.71
N LYS A 225 -0.65 -22.65 5.82
CA LYS A 225 0.30 -22.70 6.95
C LYS A 225 -0.42 -22.40 8.26
N GLN A 226 -1.21 -21.34 8.29
CA GLN A 226 -1.99 -20.94 9.47
C GLN A 226 -2.97 -22.03 9.89
N SER A 227 -3.68 -22.64 8.94
CA SER A 227 -4.63 -23.73 9.20
C SER A 227 -3.98 -24.94 9.88
N LYS A 228 -2.75 -25.29 9.47
CA LYS A 228 -1.94 -26.36 10.11
C LYS A 228 -1.57 -26.01 11.56
N LEU A 229 -1.14 -24.77 11.79
CA LEU A 229 -0.78 -24.29 13.13
C LEU A 229 -2.01 -24.22 14.06
N MET A 230 -3.18 -23.83 13.53
CA MET A 230 -4.43 -23.87 14.27
C MET A 230 -4.84 -25.30 14.65
N ALA A 231 -4.70 -26.26 13.74
CA ALA A 231 -4.99 -27.66 14.00
C ALA A 231 -4.04 -28.27 15.07
N GLN A 232 -2.83 -27.74 15.19
CA GLN A 232 -1.85 -28.12 16.22
C GLN A 232 -2.06 -27.38 17.57
N GLY A 233 -2.99 -26.42 17.63
CA GLY A 233 -3.23 -25.62 18.83
C GLY A 233 -2.13 -24.57 19.13
N THR A 234 -1.17 -24.38 18.22
CA THR A 234 -0.07 -23.42 18.38
C THR A 234 -0.38 -22.01 17.87
N TYR A 235 -1.49 -21.85 17.19
CA TYR A 235 -1.97 -20.57 16.68
C TYR A 235 -3.43 -20.34 17.07
N ILE A 236 -3.67 -19.29 17.83
CA ILE A 236 -5.02 -18.92 18.29
C ILE A 236 -5.36 -17.56 17.70
N PRO A 237 -6.23 -17.50 16.68
CA PRO A 237 -6.65 -16.23 16.11
C PRO A 237 -7.53 -15.46 17.07
N SER A 238 -7.29 -14.16 17.20
CA SER A 238 -8.18 -13.27 17.91
C SER A 238 -9.44 -12.99 17.07
N ASN A 239 -10.59 -12.79 17.74
CA ASN A 239 -11.83 -12.37 17.08
C ASN A 239 -11.87 -10.88 16.73
N LEU A 240 -10.73 -10.18 16.76
CA LEU A 240 -10.62 -8.72 16.58
C LEU A 240 -10.80 -8.28 15.12
N VAL A 241 -10.78 -9.21 14.18
CA VAL A 241 -10.99 -8.91 12.75
C VAL A 241 -12.45 -9.01 12.41
N ILE A 242 -13.15 -7.90 12.46
CA ILE A 242 -14.51 -7.82 11.91
C ILE A 242 -14.51 -6.66 10.93
N PHE A 243 -14.60 -6.97 9.63
CA PHE A 243 -14.83 -6.00 8.59
C PHE A 243 -16.34 -5.90 8.34
N GLY A 244 -16.90 -4.70 8.41
CA GLY A 244 -18.29 -4.45 8.12
C GLY A 244 -18.91 -3.40 9.02
N ARG A 245 -20.13 -2.99 8.68
CA ARG A 245 -20.88 -2.01 9.45
C ARG A 245 -21.02 -2.48 10.90
N GLY A 246 -20.47 -1.71 11.82
CA GLY A 246 -20.87 -1.77 13.22
C GLY A 246 -20.00 -2.62 14.13
N THR A 247 -18.75 -2.88 13.82
CA THR A 247 -17.87 -3.46 14.81
C THR A 247 -17.22 -2.38 15.65
N LEU A 248 -17.82 -2.10 16.78
CA LEU A 248 -17.21 -1.32 17.85
C LEU A 248 -16.18 -2.23 18.53
N VAL A 249 -14.90 -2.06 18.20
CA VAL A 249 -13.83 -2.63 19.02
C VAL A 249 -13.62 -1.71 20.20
N THR A 250 -14.18 -2.07 21.35
CA THR A 250 -13.81 -1.44 22.61
C THR A 250 -12.43 -1.95 22.96
N LEU A 251 -11.40 -1.11 22.81
CA LEU A 251 -10.07 -1.40 23.33
C LEU A 251 -10.14 -1.34 24.85
N VAL A 252 -10.37 -2.47 25.48
CA VAL A 252 -10.22 -2.60 26.92
C VAL A 252 -8.72 -2.54 27.20
N ASN A 253 -8.27 -1.54 27.93
CA ASN A 253 -6.93 -1.58 28.52
C ASN A 253 -6.91 -2.79 29.44
N SER A 254 -6.30 -3.90 29.01
CA SER A 254 -6.02 -5.01 29.89
C SER A 254 -4.97 -4.55 30.89
N THR A 255 -5.41 -4.15 32.05
CA THR A 255 -4.52 -4.07 33.21
C THR A 255 -3.89 -5.45 33.38
N PRO A 256 -2.56 -5.57 33.43
CA PRO A 256 -1.94 -6.87 33.67
C PRO A 256 -2.55 -7.46 34.94
N ALA A 257 -3.01 -8.72 34.86
CA ALA A 257 -3.48 -9.43 36.03
C ALA A 257 -2.34 -9.44 37.06
N PRO A 258 -2.63 -9.11 38.33
CA PRO A 258 -1.60 -9.13 39.38
C PRO A 258 -0.99 -10.52 39.42
N SER A 259 0.34 -10.58 39.27
CA SER A 259 1.12 -11.80 39.37
C SER A 259 0.79 -12.51 40.70
N GLN A 260 0.15 -13.67 40.62
CA GLN A 260 -0.02 -14.50 41.81
C GLN A 260 1.37 -14.94 42.28
N LYS A 261 1.78 -14.42 43.43
CA LYS A 261 2.96 -14.92 44.14
C LYS A 261 2.76 -16.41 44.42
N PRO A 262 3.81 -17.23 44.25
CA PRO A 262 3.73 -18.64 44.65
C PRO A 262 3.40 -18.73 46.14
N GLN A 263 2.32 -19.42 46.49
CA GLN A 263 2.04 -19.78 47.86
C GLN A 263 3.10 -20.81 48.30
N THR A 264 3.97 -20.40 49.18
CA THR A 264 4.85 -21.30 49.90
C THR A 264 3.98 -22.11 50.85
N ASN A 265 3.80 -23.38 50.53
CA ASN A 265 3.15 -24.36 51.39
C ASN A 265 4.14 -24.75 52.48
N THR A 266 4.06 -24.13 53.67
CA THR A 266 4.70 -24.60 54.89
C THR A 266 3.80 -25.65 55.50
N GLY A 267 4.15 -26.93 55.24
CA GLY A 267 3.57 -28.05 55.96
C GLY A 267 4.11 -28.13 57.41
N HIS A 268 3.20 -28.36 58.29
CA HIS A 268 3.47 -28.97 59.62
C HIS A 268 2.86 -30.36 59.65
#